data_14faa998091c2e742ea89769560caa2d
#
_entry.id   14faa998091c2e742ea89769560caa2d
#
_cell.length_a   1.000
_cell.length_b   1.000
_cell.length_c   1.000
_cell.angle_alpha   90.00
_cell.angle_beta   90.00
_cell.angle_gamma   90.00
#
_symmetry.space_group_name_H-M   'P 1'
#
loop_
_entity.id
_entity.type
_entity.pdbx_description
1 polymer ?
#
loop_
_entity_poly.entity_id
_entity_poly.type
_entity_poly.pdbx_seq_one_letter_code
_entity_poly.pdbx_strand_id
1 'polypeptide(L)'
;MTASREYQLADGRAVVLRLAGPGDVPAITRLYLELSPESFYSRFNTDRPGPALVAQLASFGTSDACLVAAAPADPGRMVAEARYVPIAPGTAELALTVADRYQGTGLGRILLDALVERARAEGLGRLRAVVLLANTPMLRLLQHYGWALAAPTEDFSVAFLEISAVGGMPGWPAGSTGRRVLVERRNWFDDRQVAALRSAGNDVRQCTGPRPEAGRACPLVTAGHCRLAEEADLIMSLLPGDEPDCTAVLAAHRRRWPHRLAQ
;
A
#
# COMPACT_ATOMS: atom_id res chain seq x y z
N MET A 1 6.01 21.20 13.88
CA MET A 1 5.87 20.13 14.89
C MET A 1 4.71 19.24 14.44
N THR A 2 4.96 18.02 14.02
CA THR A 2 3.89 17.10 13.62
C THR A 2 3.24 16.58 14.89
N ALA A 3 1.94 16.82 15.05
CA ALA A 3 1.18 16.44 16.24
C ALA A 3 1.26 14.92 16.43
N SER A 4 1.58 14.48 17.66
CA SER A 4 1.40 13.09 18.06
C SER A 4 -0.10 12.78 18.09
N ARG A 5 -0.48 11.57 17.65
CA ARG A 5 -1.87 11.14 17.64
C ARG A 5 -2.02 9.79 18.34
N GLU A 6 -2.98 9.70 19.23
CA GLU A 6 -3.30 8.46 19.95
C GLU A 6 -4.33 7.65 19.18
N TYR A 7 -4.14 6.32 19.18
CA TYR A 7 -5.01 5.34 18.54
C TYR A 7 -5.30 4.20 19.49
N GLN A 8 -6.55 3.72 19.46
CA GLN A 8 -6.96 2.49 20.12
C GLN A 8 -6.82 1.32 19.15
N LEU A 9 -6.17 0.25 19.60
CA LEU A 9 -6.01 -0.99 18.84
C LEU A 9 -7.20 -1.91 19.06
N ALA A 10 -7.37 -2.91 18.17
CA ALA A 10 -8.48 -3.85 18.24
C ALA A 10 -8.53 -4.68 19.54
N ASP A 11 -7.41 -4.84 20.21
CA ASP A 11 -7.27 -5.54 21.49
C ASP A 11 -7.39 -4.63 22.72
N GLY A 12 -7.78 -3.37 22.54
CA GLY A 12 -7.97 -2.39 23.60
C GLY A 12 -6.69 -1.66 24.06
N ARG A 13 -5.51 -2.02 23.55
CA ARG A 13 -4.29 -1.27 23.85
C ARG A 13 -4.28 0.07 23.13
N ALA A 14 -3.68 1.09 23.75
CA ALA A 14 -3.45 2.39 23.12
C ALA A 14 -2.02 2.50 22.61
N VAL A 15 -1.83 3.25 21.52
CA VAL A 15 -0.54 3.63 20.98
C VAL A 15 -0.54 5.11 20.57
N VAL A 16 0.60 5.76 20.75
CA VAL A 16 0.84 7.12 20.25
C VAL A 16 1.72 7.04 19.02
N LEU A 17 1.21 7.54 17.91
CA LEU A 17 1.90 7.64 16.62
C LEU A 17 2.45 9.05 16.43
N ARG A 18 3.71 9.17 16.02
CA ARG A 18 4.36 10.44 15.71
C ARG A 18 5.45 10.28 14.66
N LEU A 19 5.93 11.38 14.13
CA LEU A 19 7.17 11.38 13.33
C LEU A 19 8.36 11.02 14.22
N ALA A 20 9.28 10.26 13.66
CA ALA A 20 10.56 9.96 14.27
C ALA A 20 11.53 11.14 14.06
N GLY A 21 12.39 11.34 15.05
CA GLY A 21 13.56 12.21 14.96
C GLY A 21 14.86 11.41 15.07
N PRO A 22 16.03 12.04 14.83
CA PRO A 22 17.32 11.36 14.93
C PRO A 22 17.56 10.68 16.29
N GLY A 23 16.99 11.22 17.36
CA GLY A 23 17.06 10.64 18.71
C GLY A 23 16.30 9.32 18.88
N ASP A 24 15.46 8.93 17.93
CA ASP A 24 14.68 7.68 18.00
C ASP A 24 15.44 6.46 17.46
N VAL A 25 16.55 6.67 16.74
CA VAL A 25 17.35 5.57 16.16
C VAL A 25 17.69 4.48 17.16
N PRO A 26 18.12 4.76 18.42
CA PRO A 26 18.36 3.71 19.42
C PRO A 26 17.11 2.89 19.78
N ALA A 27 15.93 3.54 19.85
CA ALA A 27 14.68 2.87 20.17
C ALA A 27 14.17 2.03 19.00
N ILE A 28 14.33 2.51 17.75
CA ILE A 28 14.04 1.74 16.51
C ILE A 28 15.01 0.54 16.41
N THR A 29 16.30 0.74 16.71
CA THR A 29 17.28 -0.36 16.74
C THR A 29 16.86 -1.44 17.72
N ARG A 30 16.40 -1.05 18.92
CA ARG A 30 15.89 -2.00 19.93
C ARG A 30 14.67 -2.75 19.39
N LEU A 31 13.71 -2.06 18.76
CA LEU A 31 12.57 -2.69 18.13
C LEU A 31 13.01 -3.79 17.15
N TYR A 32 13.97 -3.52 16.28
CA TYR A 32 14.46 -4.48 15.31
C TYR A 32 15.20 -5.66 15.95
N LEU A 33 15.96 -5.42 17.03
CA LEU A 33 16.64 -6.49 17.77
C LEU A 33 15.66 -7.40 18.52
N GLU A 34 14.47 -6.90 18.89
CA GLU A 34 13.44 -7.64 19.61
C GLU A 34 12.48 -8.42 18.67
N LEU A 35 12.55 -8.25 17.36
CA LEU A 35 11.73 -9.02 16.40
C LEU A 35 12.07 -10.51 16.47
N SER A 36 11.11 -11.37 16.19
CA SER A 36 11.41 -12.78 15.88
C SER A 36 12.28 -12.90 14.63
N PRO A 37 13.00 -14.03 14.44
CA PRO A 37 13.75 -14.28 13.21
C PRO A 37 12.88 -14.13 11.96
N GLU A 38 11.66 -14.65 11.98
CA GLU A 38 10.69 -14.60 10.89
C GLU A 38 10.26 -13.17 10.57
N SER A 39 9.96 -12.36 11.60
CA SER A 39 9.58 -10.95 11.43
C SER A 39 10.75 -10.12 10.93
N PHE A 40 11.96 -10.39 11.42
CA PHE A 40 13.17 -9.71 10.95
C PHE A 40 13.43 -10.05 9.47
N TYR A 41 13.39 -11.34 9.10
CA TYR A 41 13.57 -11.79 7.72
C TYR A 41 12.49 -11.21 6.79
N SER A 42 11.23 -11.20 7.21
CA SER A 42 10.12 -10.62 6.45
C SER A 42 10.29 -9.13 6.18
N ARG A 43 11.02 -8.40 7.06
CA ARG A 43 11.27 -6.97 6.93
C ARG A 43 12.51 -6.65 6.11
N PHE A 44 13.59 -7.40 6.28
CA PHE A 44 14.91 -7.05 5.75
C PHE A 44 15.42 -8.04 4.69
N ASN A 45 14.75 -9.14 4.49
CA ASN A 45 15.13 -10.24 3.59
C ASN A 45 16.57 -10.75 3.84
N THR A 46 16.94 -10.80 5.09
CA THR A 46 18.24 -11.33 5.54
C THR A 46 18.11 -11.83 6.98
N ASP A 47 19.00 -12.74 7.35
CA ASP A 47 19.16 -13.11 8.75
C ASP A 47 19.63 -11.90 9.56
N ARG A 48 19.32 -11.90 10.85
CA ARG A 48 19.68 -10.77 11.72
C ARG A 48 21.20 -10.65 11.86
N PRO A 49 21.78 -9.55 11.39
CA PRO A 49 23.21 -9.29 11.57
C PRO A 49 23.50 -8.81 12.99
N GLY A 50 24.78 -8.55 13.28
CA GLY A 50 25.20 -7.97 14.56
C GLY A 50 24.56 -6.59 14.84
N PRO A 51 24.50 -6.17 16.12
CA PRO A 51 23.79 -4.95 16.55
C PRO A 51 24.21 -3.66 15.85
N ALA A 52 25.48 -3.53 15.49
CA ALA A 52 25.99 -2.34 14.78
C ALA A 52 25.34 -2.17 13.38
N LEU A 53 25.16 -3.27 12.65
CA LEU A 53 24.50 -3.23 11.34
C LEU A 53 23.00 -3.03 11.48
N VAL A 54 22.39 -3.60 12.53
CA VAL A 54 20.96 -3.32 12.83
C VAL A 54 20.74 -1.83 13.12
N ALA A 55 21.68 -1.17 13.81
CA ALA A 55 21.61 0.28 14.02
C ALA A 55 21.70 1.08 12.71
N GLN A 56 22.48 0.62 11.73
CA GLN A 56 22.51 1.23 10.41
C GLN A 56 21.16 1.06 9.68
N LEU A 57 20.53 -0.12 9.77
CA LEU A 57 19.19 -0.36 9.21
C LEU A 57 18.12 0.52 9.86
N ALA A 58 18.27 0.87 11.14
CA ALA A 58 17.37 1.76 11.86
C ALA A 58 17.53 3.24 11.50
N SER A 59 18.66 3.63 10.90
CA SER A 59 18.93 5.01 10.51
C SER A 59 18.06 5.44 9.33
N PHE A 60 17.79 6.73 9.22
CA PHE A 60 17.04 7.32 8.11
C PHE A 60 17.58 8.73 7.82
N GLY A 61 17.40 9.17 6.56
CA GLY A 61 17.85 10.47 6.08
C GLY A 61 16.84 11.59 6.33
N THR A 62 17.24 12.81 6.02
CA THR A 62 16.37 14.00 6.15
C THR A 62 15.24 14.06 5.14
N SER A 63 15.38 13.35 4.02
CA SER A 63 14.35 13.21 2.98
C SER A 63 13.40 12.03 3.21
N ASP A 64 13.69 11.20 4.22
CA ASP A 64 12.87 10.06 4.55
C ASP A 64 11.73 10.48 5.48
N ALA A 65 10.54 9.93 5.27
CA ALA A 65 9.49 10.03 6.29
C ALA A 65 9.50 8.76 7.13
N CYS A 66 9.69 8.92 8.42
CA CYS A 66 9.66 7.83 9.38
C CYS A 66 8.64 8.12 10.48
N LEU A 67 7.69 7.23 10.65
CA LEU A 67 6.69 7.24 11.72
C LEU A 67 7.05 6.17 12.74
N VAL A 68 6.87 6.49 14.02
CA VAL A 68 7.05 5.53 15.12
C VAL A 68 5.82 5.49 16.00
N ALA A 69 5.52 4.31 16.53
CA ALA A 69 4.46 4.11 17.50
C ALA A 69 5.03 3.53 18.79
N ALA A 70 4.55 4.05 19.91
CA ALA A 70 4.88 3.58 21.26
C ALA A 70 3.62 3.51 22.12
N ALA A 71 3.62 2.66 23.16
CA ALA A 71 2.56 2.69 24.15
C ALA A 71 2.64 3.99 24.99
N PRO A 72 1.51 4.61 25.37
CA PRO A 72 1.53 5.84 26.17
C PRO A 72 2.31 5.69 27.49
N ALA A 73 2.26 4.51 28.11
CA ALA A 73 2.93 4.20 29.36
C ALA A 73 4.46 4.04 29.24
N ASP A 74 4.97 3.80 28.02
CA ASP A 74 6.40 3.64 27.74
C ASP A 74 6.76 4.29 26.38
N PRO A 75 6.80 5.62 26.32
CA PRO A 75 7.02 6.35 25.08
C PRO A 75 8.43 6.17 24.50
N GLY A 76 9.37 5.69 25.29
CA GLY A 76 10.74 5.38 24.84
C GLY A 76 10.90 4.00 24.19
N ARG A 77 9.89 3.13 24.28
CA ARG A 77 9.91 1.80 23.67
C ARG A 77 9.02 1.75 22.44
N MET A 78 9.64 1.77 21.28
CA MET A 78 8.92 1.66 20.03
C MET A 78 8.32 0.27 19.87
N VAL A 79 7.05 0.22 19.45
CA VAL A 79 6.30 -1.01 19.15
C VAL A 79 6.05 -1.17 17.67
N ALA A 80 6.23 -0.11 16.90
CA ALA A 80 6.19 -0.17 15.45
C ALA A 80 6.93 1.01 14.82
N GLU A 81 7.33 0.81 13.57
CA GLU A 81 7.95 1.81 12.72
C GLU A 81 7.42 1.65 11.29
N ALA A 82 7.19 2.75 10.61
CA ALA A 82 6.88 2.78 9.20
C ALA A 82 7.60 3.94 8.53
N ARG A 83 8.21 3.68 7.37
CA ARG A 83 8.93 4.70 6.62
C ARG A 83 8.68 4.60 5.13
N TYR A 84 8.91 5.68 4.44
CA TYR A 84 9.22 5.64 3.02
C TYR A 84 10.50 6.40 2.73
N VAL A 85 11.21 5.94 1.71
CA VAL A 85 12.46 6.50 1.22
C VAL A 85 12.26 6.88 -0.25
N PRO A 86 12.52 8.13 -0.66
CA PRO A 86 12.47 8.51 -2.07
C PRO A 86 13.44 7.67 -2.90
N ILE A 87 12.96 7.09 -4.02
CA ILE A 87 13.77 6.27 -4.93
C ILE A 87 13.82 6.85 -6.35
N ALA A 88 12.87 7.71 -6.70
CA ALA A 88 12.82 8.44 -7.96
C ALA A 88 11.91 9.67 -7.79
N PRO A 89 11.93 10.64 -8.72
CA PRO A 89 11.02 11.78 -8.67
C PRO A 89 9.56 11.34 -8.53
N GLY A 90 8.88 11.81 -7.48
CA GLY A 90 7.49 11.49 -7.18
C GLY A 90 7.22 10.05 -6.73
N THR A 91 8.26 9.22 -6.52
CA THR A 91 8.13 7.81 -6.11
C THR A 91 8.97 7.52 -4.86
N ALA A 92 8.39 6.87 -3.87
CA ALA A 92 9.11 6.42 -2.69
C ALA A 92 8.86 4.93 -2.40
N GLU A 93 9.82 4.27 -1.77
CA GLU A 93 9.71 2.90 -1.31
C GLU A 93 9.30 2.87 0.16
N LEU A 94 8.22 2.14 0.43
CA LEU A 94 7.63 1.99 1.76
C LEU A 94 8.14 0.72 2.44
N ALA A 95 8.36 0.84 3.73
CA ALA A 95 8.64 -0.30 4.59
C ALA A 95 7.93 -0.13 5.95
N LEU A 96 7.53 -1.25 6.55
CA LEU A 96 6.72 -1.28 7.76
C LEU A 96 7.21 -2.40 8.70
N THR A 97 7.32 -2.10 9.97
CA THR A 97 7.70 -3.03 11.04
C THR A 97 6.72 -2.90 12.21
N VAL A 98 6.19 -4.02 12.67
CA VAL A 98 5.35 -4.09 13.88
C VAL A 98 5.92 -5.17 14.78
N ALA A 99 6.19 -4.84 16.03
CA ALA A 99 6.64 -5.80 17.05
C ALA A 99 5.69 -6.98 17.13
N ASP A 100 6.20 -8.20 17.23
CA ASP A 100 5.42 -9.45 17.12
C ASP A 100 4.16 -9.45 18.00
N ARG A 101 4.29 -9.00 19.26
CA ARG A 101 3.17 -8.88 20.22
C ARG A 101 2.09 -7.85 19.85
N TYR A 102 2.32 -7.01 18.83
CA TYR A 102 1.38 -6.01 18.31
C TYR A 102 0.87 -6.35 16.92
N GLN A 103 1.30 -7.45 16.34
CA GLN A 103 0.77 -7.91 15.06
C GLN A 103 -0.68 -8.40 15.22
N GLY A 104 -1.47 -8.32 14.16
CA GLY A 104 -2.88 -8.70 14.20
C GLY A 104 -3.82 -7.71 14.93
N THR A 105 -3.31 -6.62 15.50
CA THR A 105 -4.09 -5.64 16.31
C THR A 105 -4.63 -4.45 15.51
N GLY A 106 -4.37 -4.41 14.20
CA GLY A 106 -4.72 -3.27 13.33
C GLY A 106 -3.65 -2.18 13.27
N LEU A 107 -2.56 -2.27 14.05
CA LEU A 107 -1.50 -1.25 14.08
C LEU A 107 -0.84 -1.04 12.70
N GLY A 108 -0.58 -2.11 11.95
CA GLY A 108 -0.03 -2.00 10.60
C GLY A 108 -0.92 -1.19 9.65
N ARG A 109 -2.23 -1.29 9.81
CA ARG A 109 -3.19 -0.47 9.06
C ARG A 109 -3.07 1.01 9.42
N ILE A 110 -3.07 1.33 10.72
CA ILE A 110 -2.94 2.71 11.22
C ILE A 110 -1.67 3.37 10.68
N LEU A 111 -0.55 2.64 10.71
CA LEU A 111 0.73 3.10 10.18
C LEU A 111 0.68 3.35 8.67
N LEU A 112 0.09 2.44 7.92
CA LEU A 112 -0.02 2.57 6.46
C LEU A 112 -0.91 3.75 6.08
N ASP A 113 -2.05 3.96 6.76
CA ASP A 113 -2.93 5.12 6.56
C ASP A 113 -2.17 6.43 6.77
N ALA A 114 -1.49 6.55 7.91
CA ALA A 114 -0.74 7.76 8.26
C ALA A 114 0.41 8.04 7.28
N LEU A 115 1.09 6.98 6.81
CA LEU A 115 2.19 7.12 5.87
C LEU A 115 1.71 7.52 4.47
N VAL A 116 0.59 6.98 4.01
CA VAL A 116 -0.05 7.36 2.74
C VAL A 116 -0.59 8.79 2.80
N GLU A 117 -1.19 9.20 3.91
CA GLU A 117 -1.63 10.59 4.14
C GLU A 117 -0.44 11.55 4.04
N ARG A 118 0.67 11.21 4.69
CA ARG A 118 1.91 11.98 4.64
C ARG A 118 2.48 12.08 3.24
N ALA A 119 2.56 10.97 2.52
CA ALA A 119 3.06 10.92 1.16
C ALA A 119 2.23 11.80 0.21
N ARG A 120 0.90 11.84 0.40
CA ARG A 120 0.02 12.76 -0.35
C ARG A 120 0.32 14.22 -0.03
N ALA A 121 0.50 14.54 1.25
CA ALA A 121 0.80 15.91 1.68
C ALA A 121 2.15 16.40 1.13
N GLU A 122 3.10 15.51 0.90
CA GLU A 122 4.40 15.81 0.31
C GLU A 122 4.42 15.75 -1.22
N GLY A 123 3.25 15.49 -1.86
CA GLY A 123 3.13 15.48 -3.32
C GLY A 123 3.71 14.25 -4.00
N LEU A 124 3.92 13.14 -3.28
CA LEU A 124 4.32 11.88 -3.90
C LEU A 124 3.19 11.36 -4.78
N GLY A 125 3.52 10.94 -6.00
CA GLY A 125 2.57 10.34 -6.94
C GLY A 125 2.46 8.82 -6.80
N ARG A 126 3.49 8.17 -6.23
CA ARG A 126 3.55 6.71 -6.12
C ARG A 126 4.29 6.25 -4.87
N LEU A 127 3.74 5.23 -4.21
CA LEU A 127 4.46 4.40 -3.25
C LEU A 127 4.70 3.01 -3.85
N ARG A 128 5.87 2.46 -3.56
CA ARG A 128 6.28 1.10 -3.89
C ARG A 128 6.56 0.34 -2.59
N ALA A 129 6.27 -0.95 -2.55
CA ALA A 129 6.74 -1.86 -1.50
C ALA A 129 7.26 -3.15 -2.14
N VAL A 130 8.40 -3.64 -1.67
CA VAL A 130 8.93 -4.96 -2.02
C VAL A 130 8.55 -5.90 -0.87
N VAL A 131 7.84 -6.98 -1.18
CA VAL A 131 7.26 -7.87 -0.17
C VAL A 131 7.56 -9.32 -0.52
N LEU A 132 8.06 -10.09 0.43
CA LEU A 132 8.20 -11.53 0.29
C LEU A 132 6.83 -12.17 0.04
N LEU A 133 6.75 -13.13 -0.87
CA LEU A 133 5.51 -13.86 -1.16
C LEU A 133 5.00 -14.61 0.08
N ALA A 134 5.90 -15.07 0.96
CA ALA A 134 5.57 -15.69 2.22
C ALA A 134 4.95 -14.72 3.24
N ASN A 135 5.16 -13.40 3.09
CA ASN A 135 4.59 -12.39 4.00
C ASN A 135 3.12 -12.11 3.67
N THR A 136 2.29 -13.14 3.82
CA THR A 136 0.85 -13.07 3.57
C THR A 136 0.13 -11.95 4.34
N PRO A 137 0.46 -11.64 5.62
CA PRO A 137 -0.17 -10.54 6.33
C PRO A 137 0.04 -9.18 5.65
N MET A 138 1.27 -8.90 5.20
CA MET A 138 1.58 -7.64 4.50
C MET A 138 0.90 -7.58 3.12
N LEU A 139 0.93 -8.68 2.36
CA LEU A 139 0.25 -8.75 1.06
C LEU A 139 -1.25 -8.50 1.20
N ARG A 140 -1.92 -9.11 2.20
CA ARG A 140 -3.34 -8.87 2.48
C ARG A 140 -3.61 -7.42 2.88
N LEU A 141 -2.73 -6.83 3.70
CA LEU A 141 -2.85 -5.43 4.10
C LEU A 141 -2.78 -4.51 2.87
N LEU A 142 -1.78 -4.68 2.01
CA LEU A 142 -1.62 -3.87 0.79
C LEU A 142 -2.79 -4.05 -0.17
N GLN A 143 -3.27 -5.29 -0.36
CA GLN A 143 -4.44 -5.57 -1.20
C GLN A 143 -5.71 -4.88 -0.68
N HIS A 144 -5.93 -4.94 0.63
CA HIS A 144 -7.07 -4.25 1.26
C HIS A 144 -7.07 -2.74 0.94
N TYR A 145 -5.88 -2.14 0.79
CA TYR A 145 -5.70 -0.75 0.38
C TYR A 145 -5.72 -0.52 -1.14
N GLY A 146 -5.92 -1.57 -1.93
CA GLY A 146 -5.96 -1.47 -3.39
C GLY A 146 -4.60 -1.25 -4.04
N TRP A 147 -3.52 -1.69 -3.40
CA TRP A 147 -2.21 -1.73 -4.03
C TRP A 147 -2.22 -2.74 -5.17
N ALA A 148 -1.67 -2.33 -6.32
CA ALA A 148 -1.42 -3.23 -7.43
C ALA A 148 -0.15 -4.04 -7.14
N LEU A 149 -0.24 -5.37 -7.27
CA LEU A 149 0.92 -6.24 -7.20
C LEU A 149 1.46 -6.45 -8.62
N ALA A 150 2.77 -6.30 -8.80
CA ALA A 150 3.45 -6.75 -10.02
C ALA A 150 3.53 -8.29 -10.02
N ALA A 151 3.79 -8.85 -11.20
CA ALA A 151 4.06 -10.28 -11.29
C ALA A 151 5.21 -10.65 -10.33
N PRO A 152 5.05 -11.72 -9.54
CA PRO A 152 6.09 -12.13 -8.62
C PRO A 152 7.34 -12.57 -9.40
N THR A 153 8.51 -12.23 -8.88
CA THR A 153 9.80 -12.75 -9.31
C THR A 153 10.31 -13.66 -8.22
N GLU A 154 10.49 -14.93 -8.51
CA GLU A 154 10.96 -15.94 -7.54
C GLU A 154 10.25 -15.84 -6.18
N ASP A 155 10.87 -15.19 -5.18
CA ASP A 155 10.35 -15.11 -3.80
C ASP A 155 9.66 -13.78 -3.46
N PHE A 156 9.63 -12.81 -4.40
CA PHE A 156 9.14 -11.46 -4.12
C PHE A 156 7.98 -11.02 -4.99
N SER A 157 7.11 -10.19 -4.44
CA SER A 157 6.18 -9.35 -5.19
C SER A 157 6.50 -7.88 -4.96
N VAL A 158 6.40 -7.08 -6.01
CA VAL A 158 6.48 -5.63 -5.90
C VAL A 158 5.06 -5.07 -5.93
N ALA A 159 4.67 -4.42 -4.85
CA ALA A 159 3.39 -3.76 -4.73
C ALA A 159 3.53 -2.26 -5.03
N PHE A 160 2.56 -1.70 -5.74
CA PHE A 160 2.51 -0.27 -6.05
C PHE A 160 1.18 0.33 -5.60
N LEU A 161 1.23 1.51 -4.99
CA LEU A 161 0.09 2.38 -4.75
C LEU A 161 0.29 3.67 -5.53
N GLU A 162 -0.61 3.97 -6.45
CA GLU A 162 -0.71 5.28 -7.06
C GLU A 162 -1.41 6.23 -6.09
N ILE A 163 -0.72 7.27 -5.68
CA ILE A 163 -1.24 8.30 -4.79
C ILE A 163 -1.81 9.41 -5.65
N SER A 164 -3.14 9.54 -5.65
CA SER A 164 -3.77 10.69 -6.26
C SER A 164 -3.57 11.93 -5.37
N ALA A 165 -3.34 13.09 -5.96
CA ALA A 165 -3.38 14.36 -5.25
C ALA A 165 -4.72 14.50 -4.50
N VAL A 166 -4.72 15.25 -3.39
CA VAL A 166 -5.92 15.46 -2.56
C VAL A 166 -7.09 15.90 -3.46
N GLY A 167 -8.15 15.08 -3.52
CA GLY A 167 -9.34 15.34 -4.35
C GLY A 167 -9.29 14.79 -5.77
N GLY A 168 -8.18 14.18 -6.21
CA GLY A 168 -8.07 13.57 -7.54
C GLY A 168 -8.40 12.08 -7.55
N MET A 169 -9.31 11.66 -8.42
CA MET A 169 -9.46 10.24 -8.74
C MET A 169 -8.17 9.70 -9.37
N PRO A 170 -7.78 8.43 -9.11
CA PRO A 170 -6.67 7.82 -9.81
C PRO A 170 -6.89 7.94 -11.32
N GLY A 171 -5.85 8.38 -12.01
CA GLY A 171 -5.88 8.58 -13.46
C GLY A 171 -4.72 7.86 -14.14
N TRP A 172 -4.62 8.05 -15.43
CA TRP A 172 -3.52 7.54 -16.24
C TRP A 172 -2.31 8.47 -16.12
N PRO A 173 -1.05 7.95 -16.15
CA PRO A 173 0.14 8.78 -16.13
C PRO A 173 0.15 9.74 -17.32
N ALA A 174 0.65 10.94 -17.10
CA ALA A 174 0.94 11.85 -18.20
C ALA A 174 2.02 11.22 -19.10
N GLY A 175 1.81 11.22 -20.43
CA GLY A 175 2.76 10.64 -21.39
C GLY A 175 2.59 9.14 -21.63
N SER A 176 1.53 8.51 -21.19
CA SER A 176 1.12 7.16 -21.61
C SER A 176 1.04 7.06 -23.13
N THR A 177 1.85 6.20 -23.73
CA THR A 177 1.92 5.99 -25.20
C THR A 177 1.32 4.67 -25.64
N GLY A 178 1.11 3.74 -24.72
CA GLY A 178 0.47 2.46 -24.97
C GLY A 178 -1.06 2.52 -24.91
N ARG A 179 -1.73 1.48 -25.41
CA ARG A 179 -3.16 1.31 -25.21
C ARG A 179 -3.46 1.21 -23.72
N ARG A 180 -4.41 2.00 -23.24
CA ARG A 180 -4.81 2.07 -21.82
C ARG A 180 -5.79 0.95 -21.49
N VAL A 181 -5.35 -0.02 -20.69
CA VAL A 181 -6.15 -1.17 -20.29
C VAL A 181 -6.44 -1.09 -18.78
N LEU A 182 -7.70 -0.92 -18.41
CA LEU A 182 -8.18 -1.02 -17.05
C LEU A 182 -8.55 -2.47 -16.76
N VAL A 183 -7.90 -3.09 -15.79
CA VAL A 183 -8.22 -4.43 -15.30
C VAL A 183 -8.89 -4.32 -13.93
N GLU A 184 -10.12 -4.80 -13.83
CA GLU A 184 -10.92 -4.78 -12.61
C GLU A 184 -11.04 -6.19 -12.04
N ARG A 185 -10.56 -6.43 -10.82
CA ARG A 185 -10.69 -7.72 -10.15
C ARG A 185 -10.46 -7.64 -8.65
N ARG A 186 -11.11 -8.53 -7.90
CA ARG A 186 -10.99 -8.62 -6.43
C ARG A 186 -9.65 -9.17 -5.98
N ASN A 187 -9.08 -10.10 -6.73
CA ASN A 187 -7.90 -10.84 -6.32
C ASN A 187 -6.71 -10.58 -7.26
N TRP A 188 -5.54 -10.29 -6.70
CA TRP A 188 -4.34 -9.87 -7.42
C TRP A 188 -3.24 -10.94 -7.49
N PHE A 189 -3.46 -12.12 -6.89
CA PHE A 189 -2.43 -13.13 -6.72
C PHE A 189 -2.01 -13.86 -8.00
N ASP A 190 -2.80 -13.81 -9.08
CA ASP A 190 -2.40 -14.36 -10.37
C ASP A 190 -2.39 -13.25 -11.42
N ASP A 191 -1.20 -12.70 -11.65
CA ASP A 191 -1.04 -11.52 -12.49
C ASP A 191 -0.43 -11.81 -13.87
N ARG A 192 -0.42 -13.09 -14.29
CA ARG A 192 0.11 -13.49 -15.61
C ARG A 192 -0.58 -12.72 -16.74
N GLN A 193 -1.88 -12.49 -16.62
CA GLN A 193 -2.64 -11.73 -17.60
C GLN A 193 -2.22 -10.24 -17.66
N VAL A 194 -2.02 -9.60 -16.50
CA VAL A 194 -1.55 -8.21 -16.44
C VAL A 194 -0.09 -8.11 -16.91
N ALA A 195 0.77 -9.07 -16.56
CA ALA A 195 2.13 -9.13 -17.05
C ALA A 195 2.16 -9.29 -18.58
N ALA A 196 1.35 -10.18 -19.13
CA ALA A 196 1.22 -10.37 -20.59
C ALA A 196 0.73 -9.10 -21.30
N LEU A 197 -0.27 -8.41 -20.74
CA LEU A 197 -0.75 -7.14 -21.29
C LEU A 197 0.35 -6.07 -21.30
N ARG A 198 1.11 -5.94 -20.21
CA ARG A 198 2.23 -4.99 -20.14
C ARG A 198 3.36 -5.35 -21.10
N SER A 199 3.72 -6.64 -21.21
CA SER A 199 4.73 -7.11 -22.15
C SER A 199 4.31 -6.89 -23.61
N ALA A 200 3.01 -6.83 -23.90
CA ALA A 200 2.45 -6.46 -25.19
C ALA A 200 2.43 -4.93 -25.46
N GLY A 201 3.08 -4.12 -24.60
CA GLY A 201 3.19 -2.67 -24.77
C GLY A 201 1.97 -1.87 -24.31
N ASN A 202 1.03 -2.48 -23.56
CA ASN A 202 -0.11 -1.76 -23.03
C ASN A 202 0.23 -1.04 -21.71
N ASP A 203 -0.39 0.12 -21.51
CA ASP A 203 -0.45 0.77 -20.20
C ASP A 203 -1.58 0.13 -19.39
N VAL A 204 -1.23 -0.60 -18.32
CA VAL A 204 -2.22 -1.35 -17.54
C VAL A 204 -2.40 -0.71 -16.17
N ARG A 205 -3.63 -0.33 -15.88
CA ARG A 205 -4.09 0.06 -14.55
C ARG A 205 -5.01 -1.01 -13.98
N GLN A 206 -4.99 -1.12 -12.67
CA GLN A 206 -5.78 -2.13 -11.98
C GLN A 206 -6.72 -1.45 -10.98
N CYS A 207 -7.94 -1.99 -10.85
CA CYS A 207 -8.95 -1.55 -9.89
C CYS A 207 -9.51 -2.77 -9.16
N THR A 208 -9.64 -2.69 -7.83
CA THR A 208 -10.23 -3.76 -7.02
C THR A 208 -11.77 -3.75 -7.03
N GLY A 209 -12.35 -2.79 -7.72
CA GLY A 209 -13.79 -2.53 -7.61
C GLY A 209 -14.18 -1.90 -6.26
N PRO A 210 -15.48 -1.83 -5.98
CA PRO A 210 -15.99 -1.35 -4.69
C PRO A 210 -15.60 -2.30 -3.56
N ARG A 211 -15.34 -1.75 -2.38
CA ARG A 211 -15.08 -2.50 -1.14
C ARG A 211 -15.83 -1.84 0.01
N PRO A 212 -17.13 -2.11 0.15
CA PRO A 212 -17.96 -1.49 1.18
C PRO A 212 -17.45 -1.74 2.60
N GLU A 213 -16.92 -2.94 2.84
CA GLU A 213 -16.27 -3.33 4.10
C GLU A 213 -15.05 -2.46 4.46
N ALA A 214 -14.46 -1.81 3.46
CA ALA A 214 -13.34 -0.86 3.63
C ALA A 214 -13.78 0.59 3.42
N GLY A 215 -15.09 0.88 3.37
CA GLY A 215 -15.63 2.21 3.12
C GLY A 215 -15.34 2.75 1.71
N ARG A 216 -15.01 1.87 0.74
CA ARG A 216 -14.63 2.26 -0.62
C ARG A 216 -15.77 1.97 -1.60
N ALA A 217 -16.51 3.01 -1.95
CA ALA A 217 -17.50 2.95 -3.01
C ALA A 217 -16.85 3.19 -4.39
N CYS A 218 -17.45 2.63 -5.45
CA CYS A 218 -17.00 2.91 -6.81
C CYS A 218 -17.45 4.31 -7.25
N PRO A 219 -16.52 5.21 -7.64
CA PRO A 219 -16.87 6.57 -8.06
C PRO A 219 -17.81 6.61 -9.27
N LEU A 220 -17.71 5.63 -10.17
CA LEU A 220 -18.63 5.53 -11.30
C LEU A 220 -20.08 5.32 -10.85
N VAL A 221 -20.28 4.53 -9.79
CA VAL A 221 -21.63 4.25 -9.24
C VAL A 221 -22.12 5.40 -8.39
N THR A 222 -21.27 6.01 -7.56
CA THR A 222 -21.67 7.03 -6.57
C THR A 222 -21.67 8.45 -7.12
N ALA A 223 -20.72 8.78 -8.00
CA ALA A 223 -20.55 10.12 -8.56
C ALA A 223 -20.82 10.18 -10.08
N GLY A 224 -21.14 9.05 -10.70
CA GLY A 224 -21.41 8.97 -12.13
C GLY A 224 -20.18 9.10 -13.03
N HIS A 225 -18.96 9.19 -12.49
CA HIS A 225 -17.74 9.31 -13.28
C HIS A 225 -16.57 8.54 -12.64
N CYS A 226 -15.69 8.00 -13.49
CA CYS A 226 -14.45 7.36 -13.07
C CYS A 226 -13.38 7.63 -14.13
N ARG A 227 -12.39 8.44 -13.77
CA ARG A 227 -11.35 8.86 -14.71
C ARG A 227 -10.55 7.69 -15.29
N LEU A 228 -10.30 6.63 -14.50
CA LEU A 228 -9.65 5.42 -15.03
C LEU A 228 -10.47 4.78 -16.16
N ALA A 229 -11.78 4.63 -15.95
CA ALA A 229 -12.66 4.01 -16.93
C ALA A 229 -12.95 4.93 -18.13
N GLU A 230 -13.05 6.24 -17.91
CA GLU A 230 -13.27 7.25 -18.95
C GLU A 230 -12.13 7.32 -19.95
N GLU A 231 -10.90 7.24 -19.45
CA GLU A 231 -9.68 7.32 -20.27
C GLU A 231 -9.16 5.96 -20.73
N ALA A 232 -9.76 4.83 -20.32
CA ALA A 232 -9.36 3.50 -20.75
C ALA A 232 -9.83 3.22 -22.19
N ASP A 233 -8.96 2.62 -23.01
CA ASP A 233 -9.30 2.10 -24.33
C ASP A 233 -9.97 0.72 -24.25
N LEU A 234 -9.68 -0.03 -23.17
CA LEU A 234 -10.25 -1.34 -22.87
C LEU A 234 -10.46 -1.47 -21.35
N ILE A 235 -11.60 -2.00 -20.96
CA ILE A 235 -11.93 -2.35 -19.59
C ILE A 235 -12.12 -3.87 -19.54
N MET A 236 -11.22 -4.56 -18.85
CA MET A 236 -11.32 -6.00 -18.58
C MET A 236 -11.84 -6.18 -17.17
N SER A 237 -13.11 -6.53 -17.04
CA SER A 237 -13.71 -6.69 -15.73
C SER A 237 -13.84 -8.17 -15.36
N LEU A 238 -13.09 -8.56 -14.34
CA LEU A 238 -13.10 -9.88 -13.71
C LEU A 238 -13.71 -9.78 -12.30
N LEU A 239 -14.55 -8.76 -12.07
CA LEU A 239 -15.31 -8.61 -10.85
C LEU A 239 -16.39 -9.69 -10.75
N PRO A 240 -16.63 -10.27 -9.56
CA PRO A 240 -17.67 -11.27 -9.36
C PRO A 240 -19.05 -10.68 -9.64
N GLY A 241 -19.77 -11.32 -10.56
CA GLY A 241 -21.09 -10.84 -11.02
C GLY A 241 -22.23 -11.14 -10.03
N ASP A 242 -21.98 -11.93 -9.00
CA ASP A 242 -22.91 -12.31 -7.94
C ASP A 242 -22.85 -11.36 -6.71
N GLU A 243 -21.84 -10.51 -6.63
CA GLU A 243 -21.77 -9.47 -5.60
C GLU A 243 -22.54 -8.21 -6.03
N PRO A 244 -23.51 -7.71 -5.22
CA PRO A 244 -24.38 -6.58 -5.62
C PRO A 244 -23.59 -5.32 -6.03
N ASP A 245 -22.54 -4.98 -5.29
CA ASP A 245 -21.73 -3.80 -5.59
C ASP A 245 -20.93 -3.95 -6.89
N CYS A 246 -20.42 -5.15 -7.17
CA CYS A 246 -19.74 -5.45 -8.42
C CYS A 246 -20.72 -5.47 -9.60
N THR A 247 -21.92 -6.01 -9.39
CA THR A 247 -23.01 -5.99 -10.38
C THR A 247 -23.38 -4.56 -10.78
N ALA A 248 -23.45 -3.64 -9.81
CA ALA A 248 -23.72 -2.23 -10.07
C ALA A 248 -22.63 -1.57 -10.94
N VAL A 249 -21.36 -1.88 -10.69
CA VAL A 249 -20.22 -1.40 -11.48
C VAL A 249 -20.29 -1.95 -12.90
N LEU A 250 -20.48 -3.26 -13.06
CA LEU A 250 -20.60 -3.91 -14.36
C LEU A 250 -21.76 -3.33 -15.18
N ALA A 251 -22.90 -3.07 -14.54
CA ALA A 251 -24.06 -2.44 -15.19
C ALA A 251 -23.75 -1.00 -15.61
N ALA A 252 -23.01 -0.24 -14.80
CA ALA A 252 -22.60 1.11 -15.14
C ALA A 252 -21.63 1.15 -16.34
N HIS A 253 -20.65 0.23 -16.37
CA HIS A 253 -19.73 0.08 -17.52
C HIS A 253 -20.45 -0.31 -18.80
N ARG A 254 -21.35 -1.30 -18.76
CA ARG A 254 -22.14 -1.74 -19.91
C ARG A 254 -22.99 -0.63 -20.49
N ARG A 255 -23.60 0.22 -19.66
CA ARG A 255 -24.39 1.37 -20.11
C ARG A 255 -23.54 2.43 -20.78
N ARG A 256 -22.34 2.71 -20.23
CA ARG A 256 -21.55 3.89 -20.63
C ARG A 256 -20.53 3.58 -21.74
N TRP A 257 -19.94 2.38 -21.71
CA TRP A 257 -18.88 1.97 -22.65
C TRP A 257 -19.04 0.51 -23.11
N PRO A 258 -20.14 0.15 -23.79
CA PRO A 258 -20.43 -1.25 -24.13
C PRO A 258 -19.36 -1.89 -25.03
N HIS A 259 -18.66 -1.10 -25.84
CA HIS A 259 -17.62 -1.57 -26.76
C HIS A 259 -16.20 -1.59 -26.15
N ARG A 260 -16.03 -1.09 -24.94
CA ARG A 260 -14.74 -1.12 -24.25
C ARG A 260 -14.68 -2.21 -23.18
N LEU A 261 -15.81 -2.78 -22.79
CA LEU A 261 -15.91 -3.77 -21.74
C LEU A 261 -15.70 -5.17 -22.29
N ALA A 262 -14.63 -5.86 -21.84
CA ALA A 262 -14.40 -7.28 -22.00
C ALA A 262 -14.64 -8.00 -20.65
N GLN A 263 -15.24 -9.17 -20.72
CA GLN A 263 -15.53 -10.05 -19.56
C GLN A 263 -14.91 -11.42 -19.77
#